data_01543d5dd38f825356f05f0697515d33
#
_entry.id   01543d5dd38f825356f05f0697515d33
#
_cell.length_a   1.000
_cell.length_b   1.000
_cell.length_c   1.000
_cell.angle_alpha   90.00
_cell.angle_beta   90.00
_cell.angle_gamma   90.00
#
_symmetry.space_group_name_H-M   'P 1'
#
loop_
_entity.id
_entity.type
_entity.pdbx_description
1 polymer ?
#
loop_
_entity_poly.entity_id
_entity_poly.type
_entity_poly.pdbx_seq_one_letter_code
_entity_poly.pdbx_strand_id
1 'polypeptide(L)'
;MLASTAFAAEPTFPALSGRVVDQAQLLTAEREAEITAKLAQLEADTGDQFVVVTLNNLQGYEIEDFGYRLGRAWGLGNAENDGGVLLIVAPTERKVRIEVGYGLEPILTDALSNQIIQNDILPPFRVSGFERGITAGVDAVITQLRLDPAEAQARAAAAAPTEADEPVFPVLIVVLIFLFLFLNLMRAGTRHGRRRRGADGLGSVILWGAAEALSQAASGRSGGFGGGGGGFSGGGGSFGGGGASGGW
;
A
#
# COMPACT_ATOMS: atom_id res chain seq x y z
N MET A 1 22.21 -3.45 34.59
CA MET A 1 21.57 -4.11 33.42
C MET A 1 21.60 -3.13 32.29
N LEU A 2 22.43 -3.38 31.27
CA LEU A 2 22.48 -2.54 30.07
C LEU A 2 21.41 -3.06 29.10
N ALA A 3 20.39 -2.27 28.83
CA ALA A 3 19.41 -2.59 27.80
C ALA A 3 20.10 -2.46 26.43
N SER A 4 20.37 -3.60 25.76
CA SER A 4 20.75 -3.59 24.36
C SER A 4 19.57 -3.10 23.55
N THR A 5 19.67 -1.90 22.99
CA THR A 5 18.79 -1.46 21.92
C THR A 5 19.10 -2.30 20.69
N ALA A 6 18.24 -3.28 20.40
CA ALA A 6 18.27 -4.00 19.14
C ALA A 6 17.88 -2.98 18.04
N PHE A 7 18.86 -2.50 17.29
CA PHE A 7 18.60 -1.85 16.01
C PHE A 7 17.99 -2.92 15.09
N ALA A 8 16.79 -2.69 14.60
CA ALA A 8 16.26 -3.49 13.51
C ALA A 8 17.24 -3.39 12.34
N ALA A 9 17.77 -4.54 11.90
CA ALA A 9 18.69 -4.57 10.77
C ALA A 9 17.95 -4.06 9.52
N GLU A 10 18.59 -3.24 8.70
CA GLU A 10 17.98 -2.82 7.42
C GLU A 10 17.76 -4.03 6.51
N PRO A 11 16.67 -4.06 5.71
CA PRO A 11 16.39 -5.17 4.82
C PRO A 11 17.47 -5.26 3.73
N THR A 12 17.85 -6.49 3.40
CA THR A 12 18.77 -6.74 2.28
C THR A 12 17.96 -6.90 1.00
N PHE A 13 18.18 -6.02 0.05
CA PHE A 13 17.45 -6.05 -1.21
C PHE A 13 18.19 -6.87 -2.27
N PRO A 14 17.47 -7.56 -3.18
CA PRO A 14 18.08 -8.17 -4.35
C PRO A 14 18.65 -7.11 -5.29
N ALA A 15 19.66 -7.49 -6.09
CA ALA A 15 20.15 -6.62 -7.14
C ALA A 15 19.08 -6.48 -8.23
N LEU A 16 18.93 -5.27 -8.77
CA LEU A 16 18.08 -5.01 -9.94
C LEU A 16 18.79 -5.55 -11.21
N SER A 17 18.57 -6.84 -11.52
CA SER A 17 19.21 -7.52 -12.63
C SER A 17 18.49 -7.32 -13.98
N GLY A 18 17.23 -6.86 -13.94
CA GLY A 18 16.38 -6.68 -15.11
C GLY A 18 14.99 -6.21 -14.72
N ARG A 19 14.06 -6.18 -15.68
CA ARG A 19 12.66 -5.83 -15.44
C ARG A 19 11.89 -6.93 -14.73
N VAL A 20 12.43 -8.16 -14.68
CA VAL A 20 11.93 -9.28 -13.89
C VAL A 20 13.06 -9.80 -13.02
N VAL A 21 12.83 -9.91 -11.70
CA VAL A 21 13.76 -10.44 -10.71
C VAL A 21 13.05 -11.58 -9.98
N ASP A 22 13.17 -12.80 -10.49
CA ASP A 22 12.44 -13.97 -9.98
C ASP A 22 13.26 -14.78 -8.99
N GLN A 23 13.42 -14.29 -7.72
CA GLN A 23 14.14 -15.01 -6.68
C GLN A 23 13.39 -16.24 -6.15
N ALA A 24 12.06 -16.20 -6.14
CA ALA A 24 11.23 -17.28 -5.65
C ALA A 24 10.97 -18.38 -6.70
N GLN A 25 11.51 -18.21 -7.92
CA GLN A 25 11.38 -19.16 -9.04
C GLN A 25 9.90 -19.50 -9.33
N LEU A 26 9.06 -18.47 -9.42
CA LEU A 26 7.63 -18.60 -9.69
C LEU A 26 7.30 -18.59 -11.20
N LEU A 27 8.26 -18.22 -12.03
CA LEU A 27 8.10 -18.08 -13.47
C LEU A 27 8.95 -19.11 -14.22
N THR A 28 8.44 -19.59 -15.34
CA THR A 28 9.28 -20.30 -16.31
C THR A 28 10.16 -19.31 -17.07
N ALA A 29 11.28 -19.79 -17.61
CA ALA A 29 12.20 -18.93 -18.39
C ALA A 29 11.50 -18.27 -19.59
N GLU A 30 10.58 -18.98 -20.24
CA GLU A 30 9.79 -18.46 -21.36
C GLU A 30 8.87 -17.32 -20.88
N ARG A 31 8.22 -17.50 -19.72
CA ARG A 31 7.33 -16.47 -19.17
C ARG A 31 8.09 -15.26 -18.68
N GLU A 32 9.23 -15.45 -18.05
CA GLU A 32 10.11 -14.35 -17.64
C GLU A 32 10.56 -13.52 -18.85
N ALA A 33 10.95 -14.18 -19.95
CA ALA A 33 11.32 -13.51 -21.19
C ALA A 33 10.12 -12.75 -21.81
N GLU A 34 8.94 -13.35 -21.83
CA GLU A 34 7.71 -12.71 -22.34
C GLU A 34 7.35 -11.46 -21.52
N ILE A 35 7.32 -11.56 -20.20
CA ILE A 35 7.05 -10.42 -19.32
C ILE A 35 8.11 -9.35 -19.51
N THR A 36 9.39 -9.71 -19.54
CA THR A 36 10.48 -8.77 -19.76
C THR A 36 10.32 -7.99 -21.07
N ALA A 37 9.92 -8.66 -22.15
CA ALA A 37 9.67 -8.01 -23.44
C ALA A 37 8.48 -7.05 -23.38
N LYS A 38 7.36 -7.43 -22.72
CA LYS A 38 6.20 -6.56 -22.52
C LYS A 38 6.55 -5.30 -21.71
N LEU A 39 7.33 -5.46 -20.65
CA LEU A 39 7.76 -4.35 -19.80
C LEU A 39 8.74 -3.42 -20.52
N ALA A 40 9.65 -3.98 -21.33
CA ALA A 40 10.54 -3.19 -22.19
C ALA A 40 9.77 -2.37 -23.23
N GLN A 41 8.72 -2.95 -23.79
CA GLN A 41 7.87 -2.26 -24.77
C GLN A 41 7.04 -1.15 -24.07
N LEU A 42 6.52 -1.39 -22.86
CA LEU A 42 5.84 -0.36 -22.09
C LEU A 42 6.74 0.86 -21.85
N GLU A 43 7.96 0.62 -21.35
CA GLU A 43 8.92 1.69 -21.08
C GLU A 43 9.30 2.47 -22.35
N ALA A 44 9.43 1.78 -23.50
CA ALA A 44 9.67 2.44 -24.77
C ALA A 44 8.49 3.30 -25.24
N ASP A 45 7.25 2.88 -24.96
CA ASP A 45 6.02 3.55 -25.38
C ASP A 45 5.66 4.76 -24.49
N THR A 46 5.85 4.63 -23.17
CA THR A 46 5.35 5.60 -22.17
C THR A 46 6.45 6.32 -21.40
N GLY A 47 7.64 5.76 -21.36
CA GLY A 47 8.73 6.20 -20.48
C GLY A 47 8.62 5.71 -19.04
N ASP A 48 7.57 4.97 -18.68
CA ASP A 48 7.34 4.47 -17.34
C ASP A 48 8.06 3.16 -17.10
N GLN A 49 8.72 3.01 -15.96
CA GLN A 49 9.41 1.80 -15.57
C GLN A 49 8.52 0.89 -14.75
N PHE A 50 8.27 -0.32 -15.23
CA PHE A 50 7.57 -1.34 -14.48
C PHE A 50 8.49 -2.55 -14.25
N VAL A 51 8.65 -2.97 -13.00
CA VAL A 51 9.46 -4.11 -12.59
C VAL A 51 8.62 -5.11 -11.81
N VAL A 52 8.85 -6.39 -12.05
CA VAL A 52 8.29 -7.51 -11.29
C VAL A 52 9.39 -8.13 -10.43
N VAL A 53 9.13 -8.32 -9.15
CA VAL A 53 10.02 -9.04 -8.25
C VAL A 53 9.28 -10.12 -7.48
N THR A 54 9.83 -11.32 -7.46
CA THR A 54 9.42 -12.36 -6.52
C THR A 54 10.51 -12.54 -5.48
N LEU A 55 10.11 -12.66 -4.22
CA LEU A 55 11.01 -12.70 -3.07
C LEU A 55 10.84 -14.00 -2.30
N ASN A 56 11.93 -14.59 -1.85
CA ASN A 56 11.85 -15.78 -0.99
C ASN A 56 11.17 -15.50 0.34
N ASN A 57 11.39 -14.33 0.92
CA ASN A 57 10.76 -13.84 2.14
C ASN A 57 10.93 -12.32 2.29
N LEU A 58 10.15 -11.71 3.17
CA LEU A 58 10.20 -10.28 3.49
C LEU A 58 11.11 -9.94 4.68
N GLN A 59 11.93 -10.87 5.15
CA GLN A 59 12.89 -10.68 6.26
C GLN A 59 12.24 -10.13 7.56
N GLY A 60 10.96 -10.42 7.77
CA GLY A 60 10.19 -9.95 8.93
C GLY A 60 9.58 -8.55 8.80
N TYR A 61 9.73 -7.92 7.65
CA TYR A 61 9.10 -6.63 7.35
C TYR A 61 7.67 -6.82 6.79
N GLU A 62 6.84 -5.79 6.96
CA GLU A 62 5.58 -5.72 6.22
C GLU A 62 5.88 -5.42 4.75
N ILE A 63 5.04 -5.95 3.85
CA ILE A 63 5.28 -5.83 2.41
C ILE A 63 5.26 -4.37 1.93
N GLU A 64 4.49 -3.52 2.60
CA GLU A 64 4.40 -2.09 2.36
C GLU A 64 5.73 -1.38 2.63
N ASP A 65 6.32 -1.63 3.81
CA ASP A 65 7.60 -1.02 4.19
C ASP A 65 8.74 -1.57 3.32
N PHE A 66 8.72 -2.89 3.07
CA PHE A 66 9.72 -3.53 2.20
C PHE A 66 9.64 -2.98 0.77
N GLY A 67 8.44 -2.89 0.19
CA GLY A 67 8.19 -2.44 -1.17
C GLY A 67 8.61 -1.00 -1.39
N TYR A 68 8.17 -0.11 -0.52
CA TYR A 68 8.55 1.28 -0.51
C TYR A 68 10.09 1.47 -0.50
N ARG A 69 10.77 0.78 0.41
CA ARG A 69 12.24 0.85 0.53
C ARG A 69 12.93 0.24 -0.70
N LEU A 70 12.42 -0.88 -1.22
CA LEU A 70 12.97 -1.54 -2.40
C LEU A 70 12.85 -0.66 -3.63
N GLY A 71 11.69 -0.07 -3.89
CA GLY A 71 11.46 0.86 -5.00
C GLY A 71 12.43 2.04 -4.96
N ARG A 72 12.66 2.60 -3.79
CA ARG A 72 13.63 3.68 -3.58
C ARG A 72 15.08 3.23 -3.72
N ALA A 73 15.44 2.06 -3.17
CA ALA A 73 16.79 1.51 -3.28
C ALA A 73 17.17 1.19 -4.73
N TRP A 74 16.20 0.77 -5.53
CA TRP A 74 16.38 0.55 -6.97
C TRP A 74 16.27 1.83 -7.80
N GLY A 75 15.77 2.94 -7.22
CA GLY A 75 15.55 4.20 -7.93
C GLY A 75 14.62 4.03 -9.13
N LEU A 76 13.58 3.19 -9.00
CA LEU A 76 12.67 2.91 -10.10
C LEU A 76 11.89 4.15 -10.51
N GLY A 77 11.56 4.23 -11.80
CA GLY A 77 10.90 5.37 -12.42
C GLY A 77 11.89 6.38 -12.97
N ASN A 78 11.37 7.28 -13.80
CA ASN A 78 12.13 8.37 -14.38
C ASN A 78 12.24 9.53 -13.38
N ALA A 79 13.44 10.10 -13.21
CA ALA A 79 13.68 11.24 -12.33
C ALA A 79 12.86 12.50 -12.70
N GLU A 80 12.36 12.59 -13.94
CA GLU A 80 11.58 13.73 -14.43
C GLU A 80 10.10 13.64 -14.07
N ASN A 81 9.53 12.42 -14.01
CA ASN A 81 8.10 12.21 -13.84
C ASN A 81 7.73 11.21 -12.74
N ASP A 82 8.70 10.61 -12.03
CA ASP A 82 8.48 9.57 -11.01
C ASP A 82 7.59 8.40 -11.49
N GLY A 83 7.66 8.08 -12.80
CA GLY A 83 6.86 7.07 -13.47
C GLY A 83 7.38 5.65 -13.22
N GLY A 84 7.20 5.14 -12.01
CA GLY A 84 7.66 3.81 -11.62
C GLY A 84 6.56 2.92 -11.06
N VAL A 85 6.57 1.62 -11.39
CA VAL A 85 5.69 0.61 -10.80
C VAL A 85 6.52 -0.60 -10.38
N LEU A 86 6.19 -1.19 -9.24
CA LEU A 86 6.82 -2.41 -8.74
C LEU A 86 5.76 -3.41 -8.31
N LEU A 87 5.69 -4.57 -8.97
CA LEU A 87 4.89 -5.70 -8.54
C LEU A 87 5.75 -6.64 -7.70
N ILE A 88 5.41 -6.79 -6.42
CA ILE A 88 6.12 -7.62 -5.45
C ILE A 88 5.28 -8.84 -5.12
N VAL A 89 5.87 -10.03 -5.18
CA VAL A 89 5.24 -11.28 -4.76
C VAL A 89 6.13 -11.97 -3.72
N ALA A 90 5.59 -12.19 -2.53
CA ALA A 90 6.26 -12.90 -1.43
C ALA A 90 5.46 -14.16 -1.07
N PRO A 91 5.78 -15.32 -1.69
CA PRO A 91 4.97 -16.53 -1.53
C PRO A 91 5.05 -17.14 -0.13
N THR A 92 6.14 -16.94 0.59
CA THR A 92 6.28 -17.43 1.97
C THR A 92 5.30 -16.74 2.91
N GLU A 93 5.13 -15.43 2.80
CA GLU A 93 4.18 -14.65 3.58
C GLU A 93 2.79 -14.62 2.94
N ARG A 94 2.62 -15.17 1.74
CA ARG A 94 1.40 -15.10 0.93
C ARG A 94 0.93 -13.67 0.72
N LYS A 95 1.85 -12.79 0.41
CA LYS A 95 1.58 -11.37 0.19
C LYS A 95 1.97 -10.94 -1.22
N VAL A 96 1.17 -10.07 -1.79
CA VAL A 96 1.43 -9.39 -3.05
C VAL A 96 1.20 -7.90 -2.88
N ARG A 97 1.99 -7.08 -3.57
CA ARG A 97 1.85 -5.63 -3.56
C ARG A 97 2.12 -5.04 -4.94
N ILE A 98 1.34 -4.07 -5.31
CA ILE A 98 1.66 -3.13 -6.38
C ILE A 98 2.08 -1.83 -5.69
N GLU A 99 3.34 -1.45 -5.85
CA GLU A 99 3.89 -0.18 -5.39
C GLU A 99 3.91 0.79 -6.56
N VAL A 100 3.47 2.03 -6.33
CA VAL A 100 3.29 3.03 -7.39
C VAL A 100 4.11 4.27 -7.08
N GLY A 101 4.88 4.75 -8.06
CA GLY A 101 5.60 6.00 -7.98
C GLY A 101 4.67 7.21 -8.10
N TYR A 102 5.08 8.34 -7.53
CA TYR A 102 4.25 9.55 -7.43
C TYR A 102 3.66 10.01 -8.78
N GLY A 103 4.40 9.87 -9.87
CA GLY A 103 3.93 10.29 -11.19
C GLY A 103 2.75 9.50 -11.75
N LEU A 104 2.57 8.28 -11.27
CA LEU A 104 1.52 7.37 -11.73
C LEU A 104 0.32 7.27 -10.77
N GLU A 105 0.40 7.82 -9.56
CA GLU A 105 -0.71 7.81 -8.59
C GLU A 105 -2.04 8.35 -9.15
N PRO A 106 -2.05 9.40 -10.02
CA PRO A 106 -3.31 9.90 -10.58
C PRO A 106 -4.03 8.92 -11.52
N ILE A 107 -3.32 7.96 -12.11
CA ILE A 107 -3.85 7.00 -13.09
C ILE A 107 -3.83 5.55 -12.61
N LEU A 108 -2.94 5.22 -11.69
CA LEU A 108 -2.86 3.91 -11.02
C LEU A 108 -3.03 4.12 -9.51
N THR A 109 -4.26 4.48 -9.12
CA THR A 109 -4.62 4.75 -7.72
C THR A 109 -4.56 3.50 -6.85
N ASP A 110 -4.52 3.67 -5.51
CA ASP A 110 -4.58 2.57 -4.54
C ASP A 110 -5.83 1.70 -4.75
N ALA A 111 -6.98 2.32 -5.03
CA ALA A 111 -8.23 1.62 -5.29
C ALA A 111 -8.16 0.75 -6.54
N LEU A 112 -7.61 1.26 -7.64
CA LEU A 112 -7.44 0.51 -8.87
C LEU A 112 -6.39 -0.59 -8.71
N SER A 113 -5.28 -0.31 -8.05
CA SER A 113 -4.24 -1.29 -7.69
C SER A 113 -4.83 -2.43 -6.87
N ASN A 114 -5.69 -2.11 -5.89
CA ASN A 114 -6.41 -3.12 -5.10
C ASN A 114 -7.37 -3.94 -5.98
N GLN A 115 -8.12 -3.33 -6.90
CA GLN A 115 -8.98 -4.07 -7.84
C GLN A 115 -8.18 -5.05 -8.69
N ILE A 116 -7.04 -4.63 -9.23
CA ILE A 116 -6.15 -5.51 -10.01
C ILE A 116 -5.67 -6.68 -9.16
N ILE A 117 -5.24 -6.42 -7.93
CA ILE A 117 -4.82 -7.48 -7.01
C ILE A 117 -5.97 -8.47 -6.76
N GLN A 118 -7.15 -7.98 -6.38
CA GLN A 118 -8.29 -8.83 -5.99
C GLN A 118 -8.86 -9.63 -7.15
N ASN A 119 -8.93 -9.04 -8.35
CA ASN A 119 -9.64 -9.62 -9.49
C ASN A 119 -8.71 -10.40 -10.43
N ASP A 120 -7.46 -9.98 -10.61
CA ASP A 120 -6.57 -10.54 -11.61
C ASP A 120 -5.45 -11.39 -10.99
N ILE A 121 -4.90 -11.00 -9.83
CA ILE A 121 -3.74 -11.66 -9.23
C ILE A 121 -4.15 -12.75 -8.24
N LEU A 122 -4.99 -12.43 -7.26
CA LEU A 122 -5.30 -13.35 -6.15
C LEU A 122 -6.08 -14.59 -6.55
N PRO A 123 -7.05 -14.57 -7.49
CA PRO A 123 -7.79 -15.80 -7.85
C PRO A 123 -6.88 -16.91 -8.37
N PRO A 124 -5.91 -16.67 -9.28
CA PRO A 124 -4.91 -17.68 -9.63
C PRO A 124 -4.01 -18.09 -8.46
N PHE A 125 -3.59 -17.15 -7.60
CA PHE A 125 -2.68 -17.44 -6.49
C PHE A 125 -3.27 -18.40 -5.47
N ARG A 126 -4.58 -18.31 -5.20
CA ARG A 126 -5.30 -19.23 -4.30
C ARG A 126 -5.25 -20.70 -4.74
N VAL A 127 -4.99 -20.96 -6.02
CA VAL A 127 -4.84 -22.30 -6.60
C VAL A 127 -3.39 -22.54 -7.08
N SER A 128 -2.42 -21.85 -6.47
CA SER A 128 -0.99 -21.96 -6.76
C SER A 128 -0.59 -21.63 -8.21
N GLY A 129 -1.44 -20.94 -8.94
CA GLY A 129 -1.21 -20.47 -10.31
C GLY A 129 -0.42 -19.16 -10.36
N PHE A 130 0.76 -19.09 -9.73
CA PHE A 130 1.53 -17.86 -9.57
C PHE A 130 1.89 -17.21 -10.90
N GLU A 131 2.44 -17.98 -11.84
CA GLU A 131 2.80 -17.48 -13.18
C GLU A 131 1.61 -16.81 -13.88
N ARG A 132 0.43 -17.42 -13.80
CA ARG A 132 -0.79 -16.88 -14.40
C ARG A 132 -1.25 -15.59 -13.72
N GLY A 133 -1.21 -15.54 -12.38
CA GLY A 133 -1.60 -14.35 -11.63
C GLY A 133 -0.63 -13.18 -11.82
N ILE A 134 0.69 -13.45 -11.85
CA ILE A 134 1.70 -12.44 -12.16
C ILE A 134 1.46 -11.86 -13.56
N THR A 135 1.27 -12.76 -14.56
CA THR A 135 1.02 -12.33 -15.94
C THR A 135 -0.25 -11.49 -16.05
N ALA A 136 -1.35 -11.91 -15.41
CA ALA A 136 -2.61 -11.16 -15.43
C ALA A 136 -2.47 -9.78 -14.78
N GLY A 137 -1.79 -9.70 -13.64
CA GLY A 137 -1.51 -8.42 -12.98
C GLY A 137 -0.65 -7.49 -13.83
N VAL A 138 0.40 -8.03 -14.46
CA VAL A 138 1.25 -7.28 -15.40
C VAL A 138 0.43 -6.73 -16.57
N ASP A 139 -0.37 -7.58 -17.21
CA ASP A 139 -1.19 -7.19 -18.36
C ASP A 139 -2.24 -6.13 -17.98
N ALA A 140 -2.84 -6.24 -16.79
CA ALA A 140 -3.81 -5.27 -16.29
C ALA A 140 -3.17 -3.88 -16.03
N VAL A 141 -1.98 -3.85 -15.41
CA VAL A 141 -1.22 -2.61 -15.18
C VAL A 141 -0.77 -2.01 -16.51
N ILE A 142 -0.20 -2.78 -17.42
CA ILE A 142 0.21 -2.31 -18.76
C ILE A 142 -1.00 -1.71 -19.51
N THR A 143 -2.15 -2.37 -19.45
CA THR A 143 -3.38 -1.86 -20.08
C THR A 143 -3.74 -0.48 -19.53
N GLN A 144 -3.65 -0.30 -18.21
CA GLN A 144 -3.94 0.98 -17.57
C GLN A 144 -2.96 2.09 -17.98
N LEU A 145 -1.67 1.79 -17.99
CA LEU A 145 -0.63 2.78 -18.31
C LEU A 145 -0.58 3.17 -19.78
N ARG A 146 -1.19 2.39 -20.67
CA ARG A 146 -1.30 2.69 -22.11
C ARG A 146 -2.58 3.43 -22.51
N LEU A 147 -3.51 3.64 -21.57
CA LEU A 147 -4.71 4.44 -21.84
C LEU A 147 -4.35 5.90 -22.07
N ASP A 148 -5.20 6.60 -22.83
CA ASP A 148 -5.16 8.06 -22.87
C ASP A 148 -5.31 8.62 -21.44
N PRO A 149 -4.58 9.69 -21.07
CA PRO A 149 -4.60 10.21 -19.69
C PRO A 149 -6.00 10.49 -19.13
N ALA A 150 -6.92 10.97 -19.96
CA ALA A 150 -8.30 11.24 -19.54
C ALA A 150 -9.07 9.94 -19.25
N GLU A 151 -8.88 8.92 -20.08
CA GLU A 151 -9.49 7.60 -19.90
C GLU A 151 -8.88 6.87 -18.69
N ALA A 152 -7.56 6.95 -18.54
CA ALA A 152 -6.85 6.37 -17.40
C ALA A 152 -7.36 6.95 -16.07
N GLN A 153 -7.52 8.28 -15.97
CA GLN A 153 -8.06 8.95 -14.80
C GLN A 153 -9.52 8.59 -14.56
N ALA A 154 -10.34 8.52 -15.61
CA ALA A 154 -11.75 8.13 -15.48
C ALA A 154 -11.89 6.70 -14.93
N ARG A 155 -11.06 5.77 -15.40
CA ARG A 155 -11.03 4.39 -14.90
C ARG A 155 -10.53 4.32 -13.47
N ALA A 156 -9.51 5.07 -13.11
CA ALA A 156 -9.00 5.16 -11.75
C ALA A 156 -10.05 5.74 -10.79
N ALA A 157 -10.77 6.78 -11.20
CA ALA A 157 -11.86 7.36 -10.42
C ALA A 157 -13.05 6.39 -10.25
N ALA A 158 -13.38 5.60 -11.28
CA ALA A 158 -14.43 4.58 -11.20
C ALA A 158 -14.08 3.42 -10.25
N ALA A 159 -12.80 3.18 -9.99
CA ALA A 159 -12.33 2.20 -9.03
C ALA A 159 -12.44 2.66 -7.56
N ALA A 160 -12.55 3.98 -7.33
CA ALA A 160 -12.69 4.52 -5.99
C ALA A 160 -13.99 4.03 -5.33
N PRO A 161 -13.98 3.73 -4.01
CA PRO A 161 -15.19 3.40 -3.28
C PRO A 161 -16.21 4.51 -3.46
N THR A 162 -17.44 4.16 -3.84
CA THR A 162 -18.52 5.14 -3.93
C THR A 162 -18.88 5.55 -2.48
N GLU A 163 -18.90 6.85 -2.18
CA GLU A 163 -19.28 7.37 -0.84
C GLU A 163 -20.67 6.91 -0.35
N ALA A 164 -21.43 6.24 -1.21
CA ALA A 164 -22.76 5.70 -0.90
C ALA A 164 -22.74 4.44 -0.02
N ASP A 165 -21.59 3.81 0.23
CA ASP A 165 -21.47 2.55 0.96
C ASP A 165 -21.09 2.71 2.45
N GLU A 166 -21.05 3.94 2.97
CA GLU A 166 -21.00 4.11 4.41
C GLU A 166 -22.33 3.63 5.00
N PRO A 167 -22.37 2.48 5.69
CA PRO A 167 -23.61 2.00 6.26
C PRO A 167 -24.07 2.97 7.34
N VAL A 168 -25.10 3.77 7.06
CA VAL A 168 -25.74 4.66 8.04
C VAL A 168 -26.36 3.91 9.22
N PHE A 169 -26.49 2.58 9.09
CA PHE A 169 -27.02 1.70 10.13
C PHE A 169 -26.29 1.77 11.48
N PRO A 170 -24.95 1.74 11.59
CA PRO A 170 -24.29 1.84 12.89
C PRO A 170 -24.50 3.18 13.55
N VAL A 171 -24.52 4.27 12.79
CA VAL A 171 -24.80 5.61 13.34
C VAL A 171 -26.23 5.69 13.85
N LEU A 172 -27.20 5.16 13.11
CA LEU A 172 -28.61 5.14 13.49
C LEU A 172 -28.82 4.27 14.74
N ILE A 173 -28.16 3.12 14.86
CA ILE A 173 -28.20 2.26 16.06
C ILE A 173 -27.63 2.98 17.26
N VAL A 174 -26.49 3.66 17.14
CA VAL A 174 -25.89 4.43 18.23
C VAL A 174 -26.84 5.55 18.68
N VAL A 175 -27.44 6.29 17.76
CA VAL A 175 -28.42 7.34 18.07
C VAL A 175 -29.64 6.76 18.80
N LEU A 176 -30.16 5.60 18.35
CA LEU A 176 -31.30 4.94 19.02
C LEU A 176 -30.93 4.45 20.43
N ILE A 177 -29.72 3.93 20.64
CA ILE A 177 -29.24 3.54 21.97
C ILE A 177 -29.14 4.75 22.88
N PHE A 178 -28.56 5.86 22.43
CA PHE A 178 -28.47 7.09 23.19
C PHE A 178 -29.86 7.65 23.52
N LEU A 179 -30.77 7.65 22.54
CA LEU A 179 -32.14 8.09 22.75
C LEU A 179 -32.88 7.18 23.79
N PHE A 180 -32.68 5.87 23.67
CA PHE A 180 -33.26 4.91 24.63
C PHE A 180 -32.71 5.12 26.04
N LEU A 181 -31.40 5.30 26.19
CA LEU A 181 -30.77 5.59 27.49
C LEU A 181 -31.23 6.93 28.05
N PHE A 182 -31.35 7.97 27.23
CA PHE A 182 -31.82 9.27 27.62
C PHE A 182 -33.30 9.24 28.13
N LEU A 183 -34.16 8.54 27.39
CA LEU A 183 -35.57 8.35 27.81
C LEU A 183 -35.70 7.53 29.10
N ASN A 184 -34.82 6.54 29.32
CA ASN A 184 -34.79 5.79 30.57
C ASN A 184 -34.29 6.65 31.74
N LEU A 185 -33.28 7.49 31.50
CA LEU A 185 -32.78 8.43 32.52
C LEU A 185 -33.82 9.47 32.89
N MET A 186 -34.59 10.01 31.95
CA MET A 186 -35.71 10.90 32.21
C MET A 186 -36.86 10.22 33.00
N ARG A 187 -37.15 8.95 32.69
CA ARG A 187 -38.13 8.16 33.45
C ARG A 187 -37.67 7.83 34.87
N ALA A 188 -36.36 7.64 35.09
CA ALA A 188 -35.79 7.41 36.42
C ALA A 188 -35.84 8.65 37.31
N GLY A 189 -35.72 9.86 36.71
CA GLY A 189 -35.77 11.14 37.41
C GLY A 189 -37.14 11.49 38.04
N THR A 190 -38.25 10.84 37.65
CA THR A 190 -39.60 11.13 38.14
C THR A 190 -40.02 10.26 39.31
N ARG A 191 -39.17 9.36 39.84
CA ARG A 191 -39.53 8.41 40.93
C ARG A 191 -38.69 8.50 42.18
N HIS A 192 -38.16 9.66 42.57
CA HIS A 192 -37.63 9.80 43.95
C HIS A 192 -37.88 11.21 44.48
N GLY A 193 -39.05 11.34 45.06
CA GLY A 193 -39.27 12.31 46.11
C GLY A 193 -38.64 11.82 47.41
N ARG A 194 -37.81 12.67 48.02
CA ARG A 194 -37.37 12.68 49.42
C ARG A 194 -36.46 11.56 49.93
N ARG A 195 -35.18 11.87 50.10
CA ARG A 195 -34.53 11.96 51.43
C ARG A 195 -33.05 12.36 51.34
N ARG A 196 -32.80 13.48 51.92
CA ARG A 196 -31.67 14.01 52.70
C ARG A 196 -30.29 13.31 52.71
N ARG A 197 -29.29 14.19 52.53
CA ARG A 197 -28.04 14.38 53.26
C ARG A 197 -26.83 13.55 52.91
N GLY A 198 -25.76 14.28 52.66
CA GLY A 198 -24.38 13.85 52.91
C GLY A 198 -23.44 14.10 51.75
N ALA A 199 -22.79 15.20 51.81
CA ALA A 199 -21.35 15.49 51.69
C ALA A 199 -20.53 14.77 50.64
N ASP A 200 -19.78 15.61 49.93
CA ASP A 200 -18.39 15.55 49.55
C ASP A 200 -17.92 14.68 48.40
N GLY A 201 -17.38 15.38 47.45
CA GLY A 201 -16.06 15.07 46.92
C GLY A 201 -16.02 14.43 45.55
N LEU A 202 -15.27 15.12 44.76
CA LEU A 202 -14.59 14.65 43.54
C LEU A 202 -15.25 15.04 42.20
N GLY A 203 -15.31 16.33 42.01
CA GLY A 203 -15.17 16.89 40.67
C GLY A 203 -13.72 16.87 40.29
N SER A 204 -13.48 16.87 39.04
CA SER A 204 -12.20 16.95 38.36
C SER A 204 -11.42 15.65 38.21
N VAL A 205 -11.61 14.98 37.11
CA VAL A 205 -10.50 14.41 36.31
C VAL A 205 -10.96 14.26 34.87
N ILE A 206 -10.12 14.63 34.00
CA ILE A 206 -10.03 14.36 32.56
C ILE A 206 -10.41 15.52 31.68
N LEU A 207 -9.47 16.42 31.62
CA LEU A 207 -9.24 17.27 30.47
C LEU A 207 -7.71 17.40 30.26
N TRP A 208 -7.08 16.28 29.85
CA TRP A 208 -5.68 16.29 29.42
C TRP A 208 -5.48 15.19 28.39
N GLY A 209 -5.20 15.56 27.15
CA GLY A 209 -4.84 14.57 26.13
C GLY A 209 -5.08 15.00 24.69
N ALA A 210 -4.84 16.27 24.38
CA ALA A 210 -4.87 16.66 22.97
C ALA A 210 -3.89 17.82 22.72
N ALA A 211 -2.61 17.56 22.80
CA ALA A 211 -1.58 18.47 22.27
C ALA A 211 -0.20 17.81 22.34
N GLU A 212 0.09 16.89 21.44
CA GLU A 212 1.49 16.56 21.09
C GLU A 212 1.53 15.68 19.87
N ALA A 213 1.39 16.27 18.69
CA ALA A 213 1.83 15.67 17.44
C ALA A 213 1.99 16.75 16.36
N LEU A 214 2.87 17.68 16.61
CA LEU A 214 3.34 18.62 15.59
C LEU A 214 4.79 18.99 15.92
N SER A 215 5.71 18.16 15.48
CA SER A 215 7.07 18.60 15.11
C SER A 215 7.91 17.37 14.79
N GLN A 216 8.21 17.14 13.54
CA GLN A 216 9.59 16.95 13.06
C GLN A 216 9.57 16.66 11.57
N ALA A 217 9.58 17.74 10.82
CA ALA A 217 10.13 17.73 9.49
C ALA A 217 11.55 18.28 9.61
N ALA A 218 12.55 17.48 9.29
CA ALA A 218 13.84 18.01 8.80
C ALA A 218 14.79 16.87 8.35
N SER A 219 15.07 16.90 7.05
CA SER A 219 16.39 16.77 6.43
C SER A 219 17.26 15.53 6.69
N GLY A 220 17.52 14.80 5.61
CA GLY A 220 18.65 13.90 5.48
C GLY A 220 19.03 13.71 4.02
N ARG A 221 19.94 14.53 3.53
CA ARG A 221 20.67 14.33 2.27
C ARG A 221 21.65 13.17 2.43
N SER A 222 21.70 12.28 1.45
CA SER A 222 22.82 11.37 1.19
C SER A 222 22.65 10.86 -0.24
N GLY A 223 23.44 11.18 -1.25
CA GLY A 223 24.79 10.81 -1.42
C GLY A 223 24.79 9.62 -2.39
N GLY A 224 24.92 9.86 -3.77
CA GLY A 224 24.94 8.83 -4.79
C GLY A 224 26.21 7.98 -4.71
N PHE A 225 26.07 6.69 -5.09
CA PHE A 225 27.17 5.83 -5.52
C PHE A 225 26.85 5.31 -6.91
N GLY A 226 27.59 5.84 -7.88
CA GLY A 226 27.60 5.32 -9.23
C GLY A 226 28.43 4.04 -9.30
N GLY A 227 27.87 3.02 -9.93
CA GLY A 227 28.57 1.80 -10.31
C GLY A 227 28.12 1.44 -11.71
N GLY A 228 28.97 1.72 -12.73
CA GLY A 228 28.70 1.41 -14.11
C GLY A 228 28.86 -0.09 -14.38
N GLY A 229 27.87 -0.67 -15.01
CA GLY A 229 27.85 -1.98 -15.61
C GLY A 229 26.60 -2.03 -16.46
N GLY A 230 26.69 -2.35 -17.75
CA GLY A 230 25.58 -2.29 -18.73
C GLY A 230 24.42 -3.24 -18.41
N GLY A 231 23.68 -2.96 -17.35
CA GLY A 231 22.48 -3.64 -16.91
C GLY A 231 21.31 -2.67 -16.81
N PHE A 232 20.09 -3.19 -16.75
CA PHE A 232 18.91 -2.43 -16.45
C PHE A 232 19.08 -1.72 -15.07
N SER A 233 18.83 -0.40 -15.04
CA SER A 233 18.91 0.41 -13.81
C SER A 233 17.67 1.27 -13.69
N GLY A 234 17.29 1.61 -12.47
CA GLY A 234 16.24 2.58 -12.21
C GLY A 234 16.63 3.97 -12.70
N GLY A 235 15.67 4.73 -13.19
CA GLY A 235 15.82 6.07 -13.77
C GLY A 235 15.87 7.19 -12.74
N GLY A 236 15.87 6.89 -11.42
CA GLY A 236 15.97 7.87 -10.34
C GLY A 236 14.63 8.43 -9.84
N GLY A 237 13.53 7.74 -10.11
CA GLY A 237 12.20 8.11 -9.62
C GLY A 237 12.01 7.91 -8.12
N SER A 238 10.95 8.47 -7.57
CA SER A 238 10.59 8.44 -6.15
C SER A 238 9.29 7.72 -5.90
N PHE A 239 9.23 7.01 -4.77
CA PHE A 239 8.05 6.30 -4.26
C PHE A 239 7.59 6.92 -2.94
N GLY A 240 6.26 7.05 -2.78
CA GLY A 240 5.61 7.58 -1.58
C GLY A 240 4.88 6.53 -0.73
N GLY A 241 4.92 5.26 -1.17
CA GLY A 241 4.15 4.19 -0.55
C GLY A 241 2.72 4.06 -1.10
N GLY A 242 2.41 4.75 -2.21
CA GLY A 242 1.16 4.54 -2.97
C GLY A 242 1.06 3.12 -3.52
N GLY A 243 -0.16 2.69 -3.82
CA GLY A 243 -0.44 1.35 -4.32
C GLY A 243 -1.29 0.51 -3.37
N ALA A 244 -1.32 -0.80 -3.55
CA ALA A 244 -2.14 -1.69 -2.73
C ALA A 244 -1.46 -3.03 -2.45
N SER A 245 -1.91 -3.69 -1.39
CA SER A 245 -1.45 -5.01 -0.98
C SER A 245 -2.58 -6.01 -0.92
N GLY A 246 -2.27 -7.29 -1.07
CA GLY A 246 -3.22 -8.38 -0.92
C GLY A 246 -2.58 -9.64 -0.35
N GLY A 247 -3.42 -10.56 0.14
CA GLY A 247 -2.98 -11.85 0.65
C GLY A 247 -3.89 -12.99 0.16
N TRP A 248 -3.36 -14.20 0.09
CA TRP A 248 -4.08 -15.41 -0.35
C TRP A 248 -3.90 -16.59 0.58
#